data_f720e6f0a3cbdad675ccab42cad984cc
#
_entry.id   f720e6f0a3cbdad675ccab42cad984cc
#
_cell.length_a   1.000
_cell.length_b   1.000
_cell.length_c   1.000
_cell.angle_alpha   90.00
_cell.angle_beta   90.00
_cell.angle_gamma   90.00
#
_symmetry.space_group_name_H-M   'P 1'
#
loop_
_entity.id
_entity.type
_entity.pdbx_description
1 polymer ?
#
loop_
_entity_poly.entity_id
_entity_poly.type
_entity_poly.pdbx_seq_one_letter_code
_entity_poly.pdbx_strand_id
1 'polypeptide(L)'
;MKKTPSRFAPISDRLSGLGAAKWAVHVEGLARTAAGEKVTFLSIGEPDLPPPASVLDQAVASMRGGRLKYAAGQGEQVALDAIAAHLSRRSGQEVSPDQIVYTAGTQNGLCTVLMTLVQTGDEVLVPDPYYATYEGLVAASGATFVPVPTLPEDGFHVTAKQIEAAITPRSRVLLLNTPSNPTGAVLSQNEIDEIGEVCERHDLWIVVDEVYADLTYGAPFCSPFDRPQLRHRTLAVSSISKSHALPGFRAAWLVLLVLLELLFASVLLC
;
A
#
# COMPACT_ATOMS: atom_id res chain seq x y z
N MET A 1 -38.74 -13.94 8.21
CA MET A 1 -37.99 -15.07 7.64
C MET A 1 -36.64 -15.16 8.36
N LYS A 2 -36.31 -16.28 9.01
CA LYS A 2 -34.98 -16.52 9.60
C LYS A 2 -34.01 -16.67 8.40
N LYS A 3 -33.03 -15.76 8.27
CA LYS A 3 -31.93 -15.95 7.32
C LYS A 3 -31.24 -17.29 7.61
N THR A 4 -31.20 -18.17 6.63
CA THR A 4 -30.38 -19.39 6.71
C THR A 4 -28.93 -18.94 7.01
N PRO A 5 -28.25 -19.52 8.01
CA PRO A 5 -26.87 -19.16 8.29
C PRO A 5 -26.02 -19.31 7.03
N SER A 6 -25.22 -18.29 6.70
CA SER A 6 -24.26 -18.36 5.60
C SER A 6 -23.32 -19.54 5.84
N ARG A 7 -23.04 -20.33 4.78
CA ARG A 7 -22.01 -21.39 4.82
C ARG A 7 -20.59 -20.81 4.77
N PHE A 8 -20.46 -19.54 4.48
CA PHE A 8 -19.19 -18.82 4.41
C PHE A 8 -18.85 -18.15 5.74
N ALA A 9 -17.57 -17.91 5.96
CA ALA A 9 -17.12 -17.18 7.13
C ALA A 9 -17.63 -15.72 7.11
N PRO A 10 -17.81 -15.07 8.27
CA PRO A 10 -18.31 -13.68 8.36
C PRO A 10 -17.52 -12.65 7.56
N ILE A 11 -16.25 -12.92 7.23
CA ILE A 11 -15.44 -12.08 6.37
C ILE A 11 -16.05 -11.92 4.97
N SER A 12 -16.72 -12.96 4.45
CA SER A 12 -17.37 -12.88 3.13
C SER A 12 -18.49 -11.85 3.11
N ASP A 13 -19.24 -11.74 4.22
CA ASP A 13 -20.31 -10.76 4.35
C ASP A 13 -19.75 -9.34 4.48
N ARG A 14 -18.62 -9.18 5.22
CA ARG A 14 -17.93 -7.87 5.35
C ARG A 14 -17.36 -7.35 4.03
N LEU A 15 -16.90 -8.25 3.15
CA LEU A 15 -16.34 -7.89 1.85
C LEU A 15 -17.38 -7.76 0.76
N SER A 16 -18.60 -8.24 1.00
CA SER A 16 -19.66 -8.24 0.00
C SER A 16 -20.07 -6.82 -0.40
N GLY A 17 -19.96 -6.51 -1.69
CA GLY A 17 -20.35 -5.21 -2.26
C GLY A 17 -19.28 -4.12 -2.13
N LEU A 18 -18.21 -4.32 -1.36
CA LEU A 18 -17.14 -3.34 -1.25
C LEU A 18 -16.37 -3.22 -2.58
N GLY A 19 -16.23 -1.99 -3.07
CA GLY A 19 -15.50 -1.69 -4.29
C GLY A 19 -16.23 -2.02 -5.60
N ALA A 20 -17.30 -2.79 -5.61
CA ALA A 20 -18.01 -3.17 -6.83
C ALA A 20 -18.47 -1.95 -7.66
N ALA A 21 -19.02 -0.94 -7.01
CA ALA A 21 -19.45 0.30 -7.67
C ALA A 21 -18.26 1.08 -8.27
N LYS A 22 -17.09 1.04 -7.66
CA LYS A 22 -15.87 1.72 -8.13
C LYS A 22 -15.31 1.08 -9.41
N TRP A 23 -15.58 -0.21 -9.62
CA TRP A 23 -15.17 -0.96 -10.82
C TRP A 23 -16.24 -1.03 -11.90
N ALA A 24 -17.46 -0.56 -11.65
CA ALA A 24 -18.59 -0.68 -12.58
C ALA A 24 -18.31 -0.08 -13.96
N VAL A 25 -17.67 1.11 -14.01
CA VAL A 25 -17.29 1.77 -15.27
C VAL A 25 -16.31 0.95 -16.09
N HIS A 26 -15.33 0.33 -15.43
CA HIS A 26 -14.36 -0.55 -16.09
C HIS A 26 -15.01 -1.81 -16.65
N VAL A 27 -15.85 -2.46 -15.86
CA VAL A 27 -16.60 -3.67 -16.25
C VAL A 27 -17.53 -3.37 -17.44
N GLU A 28 -18.24 -2.23 -17.44
CA GLU A 28 -19.06 -1.78 -18.56
C GLU A 28 -18.21 -1.54 -19.82
N GLY A 29 -17.04 -0.91 -19.67
CA GLY A 29 -16.10 -0.71 -20.79
C GLY A 29 -15.67 -2.04 -21.43
N LEU A 30 -15.35 -3.04 -20.61
CA LEU A 30 -15.00 -4.38 -21.09
C LEU A 30 -16.17 -5.05 -21.82
N ALA A 31 -17.40 -4.94 -21.33
CA ALA A 31 -18.60 -5.49 -21.95
C ALA A 31 -18.86 -4.85 -23.31
N ARG A 32 -18.75 -3.53 -23.45
CA ARG A 32 -18.87 -2.80 -24.72
C ARG A 32 -17.80 -3.20 -25.72
N THR A 33 -16.54 -3.33 -25.27
CA THR A 33 -15.44 -3.81 -26.13
C THR A 33 -15.73 -5.22 -26.66
N ALA A 34 -16.21 -6.10 -25.79
CA ALA A 34 -16.62 -7.46 -26.19
C ALA A 34 -17.78 -7.48 -27.20
N ALA A 35 -18.66 -6.46 -27.15
CA ALA A 35 -19.74 -6.24 -28.13
C ALA A 35 -19.26 -5.60 -29.45
N GLY A 36 -17.95 -5.32 -29.61
CA GLY A 36 -17.36 -4.74 -30.80
C GLY A 36 -17.32 -3.21 -30.84
N GLU A 37 -17.67 -2.53 -29.74
CA GLU A 37 -17.57 -1.08 -29.65
C GLU A 37 -16.08 -0.65 -29.43
N LYS A 38 -15.73 0.51 -30.01
CA LYS A 38 -14.43 1.12 -29.81
C LYS A 38 -14.46 1.92 -28.51
N VAL A 39 -13.81 1.40 -27.45
CA VAL A 39 -13.73 2.03 -26.13
C VAL A 39 -12.30 2.46 -25.83
N THR A 40 -12.13 3.68 -25.34
CA THR A 40 -10.85 4.17 -24.77
C THR A 40 -10.89 4.00 -23.26
N PHE A 41 -9.98 3.18 -22.71
CA PHE A 41 -9.92 2.93 -21.27
C PHE A 41 -9.04 3.95 -20.56
N LEU A 42 -9.64 4.65 -19.58
CA LEU A 42 -8.94 5.52 -18.62
C LEU A 42 -9.25 5.10 -17.18
N SER A 43 -9.76 3.89 -17.02
CA SER A 43 -10.29 3.37 -15.74
C SER A 43 -9.26 2.62 -14.89
N ILE A 44 -8.12 2.22 -15.49
CA ILE A 44 -7.01 1.58 -14.78
C ILE A 44 -5.71 2.27 -15.20
N GLY A 45 -4.91 2.71 -14.23
CA GLY A 45 -3.59 3.28 -14.46
C GLY A 45 -2.55 2.16 -14.57
N GLU A 46 -2.19 1.80 -15.79
CA GLU A 46 -1.04 0.93 -16.06
C GLU A 46 0.04 1.73 -16.81
N PRO A 47 1.34 1.44 -16.56
CA PRO A 47 2.40 2.01 -17.37
C PRO A 47 2.22 1.66 -18.85
N ASP A 48 2.29 2.65 -19.72
CA ASP A 48 2.12 2.50 -21.18
C ASP A 48 3.44 2.13 -21.89
N LEU A 49 4.57 2.33 -21.22
CA LEU A 49 5.88 1.92 -21.72
C LEU A 49 6.24 0.53 -21.23
N PRO A 50 6.82 -0.31 -22.10
CA PRO A 50 7.32 -1.61 -21.68
C PRO A 50 8.53 -1.44 -20.74
N PRO A 51 8.80 -2.42 -19.86
CA PRO A 51 10.02 -2.43 -19.07
C PRO A 51 11.26 -2.53 -19.97
N PRO A 52 12.43 -2.07 -19.51
CA PRO A 52 13.68 -2.22 -20.26
C PRO A 52 13.95 -3.68 -20.63
N ALA A 53 14.36 -3.94 -21.86
CA ALA A 53 14.66 -5.29 -22.34
C ALA A 53 15.67 -6.03 -21.45
N SER A 54 16.69 -5.32 -20.95
CA SER A 54 17.69 -5.87 -20.02
C SER A 54 17.10 -6.49 -18.76
N VAL A 55 15.99 -5.95 -18.27
CA VAL A 55 15.29 -6.47 -17.07
C VAL A 55 14.62 -7.81 -17.41
N LEU A 56 13.98 -7.89 -18.58
CA LEU A 56 13.33 -9.12 -19.03
C LEU A 56 14.38 -10.21 -19.34
N ASP A 57 15.47 -9.84 -20.01
CA ASP A 57 16.57 -10.76 -20.32
C ASP A 57 17.20 -11.32 -19.03
N GLN A 58 17.41 -10.48 -18.02
CA GLN A 58 17.92 -10.89 -16.72
C GLN A 58 16.95 -11.83 -15.99
N ALA A 59 15.65 -11.57 -16.05
CA ALA A 59 14.63 -12.47 -15.48
C ALA A 59 14.67 -13.86 -16.14
N VAL A 60 14.71 -13.89 -17.48
CA VAL A 60 14.83 -15.15 -18.24
C VAL A 60 16.12 -15.88 -17.91
N ALA A 61 17.26 -15.17 -17.87
CA ALA A 61 18.55 -15.75 -17.50
C ALA A 61 18.54 -16.35 -16.10
N SER A 62 17.94 -15.66 -15.13
CA SER A 62 17.81 -16.14 -13.75
C SER A 62 16.98 -17.41 -13.65
N MET A 63 15.85 -17.48 -14.37
CA MET A 63 15.01 -18.68 -14.43
C MET A 63 15.77 -19.86 -15.06
N ARG A 64 16.43 -19.63 -16.20
CA ARG A 64 17.25 -20.66 -16.89
C ARG A 64 18.46 -21.09 -16.06
N GLY A 65 19.01 -20.18 -15.24
CA GLY A 65 20.08 -20.44 -14.28
C GLY A 65 19.65 -21.22 -13.04
N GLY A 66 18.39 -21.66 -12.96
CA GLY A 66 17.88 -22.53 -11.89
C GLY A 66 17.44 -21.78 -10.61
N ARG A 67 17.25 -20.46 -10.66
CA ARG A 67 16.67 -19.68 -9.53
C ARG A 67 15.15 -19.87 -9.45
N LEU A 68 14.73 -21.11 -9.19
CA LEU A 68 13.32 -21.53 -9.15
C LEU A 68 12.95 -22.21 -7.82
N LYS A 69 13.86 -22.15 -6.84
CA LYS A 69 13.65 -22.75 -5.51
C LYS A 69 12.98 -21.74 -4.57
N TYR A 70 12.49 -22.25 -3.45
CA TYR A 70 11.98 -21.39 -2.38
C TYR A 70 13.08 -20.43 -1.89
N ALA A 71 12.71 -19.17 -1.74
CA ALA A 71 13.51 -18.17 -1.03
C ALA A 71 13.40 -18.36 0.49
N ALA A 72 14.25 -17.69 1.27
CA ALA A 72 14.02 -17.50 2.69
C ALA A 72 12.70 -16.75 2.93
N GLY A 73 12.10 -16.87 4.12
CA GLY A 73 10.78 -16.33 4.41
C GLY A 73 10.61 -14.84 4.12
N GLN A 74 11.68 -14.02 4.27
CA GLN A 74 11.65 -12.58 3.95
C GLN A 74 11.76 -12.28 2.45
N GLY A 75 12.34 -13.19 1.68
CA GLY A 75 12.61 -13.04 0.27
C GLY A 75 14.03 -13.45 -0.11
N GLU A 76 14.36 -13.29 -1.38
CA GLU A 76 15.71 -13.54 -1.91
C GLU A 76 16.70 -12.48 -1.41
N GLN A 77 17.84 -12.89 -0.83
CA GLN A 77 18.82 -11.96 -0.24
C GLN A 77 19.26 -10.86 -1.22
N VAL A 78 19.51 -11.21 -2.49
CA VAL A 78 19.88 -10.22 -3.51
C VAL A 78 18.82 -9.14 -3.72
N ALA A 79 17.54 -9.50 -3.62
CA ALA A 79 16.44 -8.53 -3.72
C ALA A 79 16.36 -7.66 -2.45
N LEU A 80 16.51 -8.26 -1.27
CA LEU A 80 16.51 -7.54 0.01
C LEU A 80 17.68 -6.54 0.07
N ASP A 81 18.88 -6.95 -0.34
CA ASP A 81 20.07 -6.09 -0.40
C ASP A 81 19.87 -4.90 -1.37
N ALA A 82 19.28 -5.16 -2.54
CA ALA A 82 19.00 -4.11 -3.53
C ALA A 82 17.98 -3.09 -3.02
N ILE A 83 16.92 -3.55 -2.38
CA ILE A 83 15.88 -2.70 -1.77
C ILE A 83 16.49 -1.90 -0.60
N ALA A 84 17.25 -2.54 0.28
CA ALA A 84 17.93 -1.88 1.40
C ALA A 84 18.86 -0.77 0.91
N ALA A 85 19.66 -1.04 -0.11
CA ALA A 85 20.55 -0.04 -0.71
C ALA A 85 19.78 1.12 -1.36
N HIS A 86 18.64 0.84 -2.02
CA HIS A 86 17.77 1.88 -2.58
C HIS A 86 17.19 2.78 -1.49
N LEU A 87 16.60 2.20 -0.44
CA LEU A 87 15.99 2.93 0.66
C LEU A 87 17.04 3.72 1.47
N SER A 88 18.23 3.16 1.69
CA SER A 88 19.32 3.86 2.36
C SER A 88 19.77 5.10 1.59
N ARG A 89 19.92 4.99 0.27
CA ARG A 89 20.25 6.15 -0.59
C ARG A 89 19.18 7.22 -0.57
N ARG A 90 17.88 6.81 -0.59
CA ARG A 90 16.75 7.73 -0.57
C ARG A 90 16.64 8.48 0.74
N SER A 91 16.70 7.74 1.86
CA SER A 91 16.48 8.32 3.19
C SER A 91 17.71 9.01 3.78
N GLY A 92 18.91 8.74 3.24
CA GLY A 92 20.17 9.15 3.88
C GLY A 92 20.46 8.42 5.20
N GLN A 93 19.71 7.36 5.52
CA GLN A 93 19.84 6.57 6.74
C GLN A 93 20.12 5.10 6.39
N GLU A 94 20.82 4.40 7.25
CA GLU A 94 21.03 2.96 7.04
C GLU A 94 19.71 2.20 7.15
N VAL A 95 19.43 1.37 6.14
CA VAL A 95 18.35 0.39 6.11
C VAL A 95 18.97 -0.98 5.93
N SER A 96 18.78 -1.86 6.92
CA SER A 96 19.25 -3.25 6.86
C SER A 96 18.29 -4.11 6.03
N PRO A 97 18.78 -5.10 5.26
CA PRO A 97 17.94 -6.11 4.62
C PRO A 97 16.97 -6.80 5.59
N ASP A 98 17.38 -6.96 6.87
CA ASP A 98 16.53 -7.56 7.91
C ASP A 98 15.30 -6.74 8.26
N GLN A 99 15.22 -5.47 7.84
CA GLN A 99 14.07 -4.61 8.00
C GLN A 99 13.05 -4.73 6.86
N ILE A 100 13.30 -5.59 5.88
CA ILE A 100 12.55 -5.68 4.65
C ILE A 100 11.90 -7.06 4.51
N VAL A 101 10.64 -7.06 4.09
CA VAL A 101 9.92 -8.27 3.71
C VAL A 101 9.43 -8.11 2.26
N TYR A 102 9.80 -9.06 1.41
CA TYR A 102 9.30 -9.12 0.04
C TYR A 102 7.88 -9.66 0.01
N THR A 103 7.00 -9.03 -0.77
CA THR A 103 5.58 -9.40 -0.85
C THR A 103 5.10 -9.54 -2.29
N ALA A 104 4.04 -10.32 -2.49
CA ALA A 104 3.44 -10.58 -3.80
C ALA A 104 2.58 -9.40 -4.29
N GLY A 105 3.15 -8.21 -4.36
CA GLY A 105 2.51 -6.95 -4.70
C GLY A 105 2.15 -6.13 -3.47
N THR A 106 2.03 -4.81 -3.63
CA THR A 106 1.73 -3.83 -2.57
C THR A 106 0.47 -4.21 -1.78
N GLN A 107 -0.56 -4.70 -2.46
CA GLN A 107 -1.81 -5.09 -1.82
C GLN A 107 -1.65 -6.25 -0.83
N ASN A 108 -0.79 -7.23 -1.15
CA ASN A 108 -0.44 -8.29 -0.22
C ASN A 108 0.34 -7.73 0.98
N GLY A 109 1.29 -6.82 0.75
CA GLY A 109 1.99 -6.13 1.83
C GLY A 109 1.06 -5.38 2.76
N LEU A 110 0.15 -4.57 2.23
CA LEU A 110 -0.84 -3.83 3.02
C LEU A 110 -1.78 -4.76 3.80
N CYS A 111 -2.24 -5.84 3.17
CA CYS A 111 -3.06 -6.85 3.83
C CYS A 111 -2.33 -7.45 5.05
N THR A 112 -1.08 -7.86 4.86
CA THR A 112 -0.23 -8.41 5.92
C THR A 112 -0.05 -7.43 7.08
N VAL A 113 0.26 -6.17 6.76
CA VAL A 113 0.43 -5.10 7.77
C VAL A 113 -0.86 -4.90 8.56
N LEU A 114 -2.00 -4.73 7.88
CA LEU A 114 -3.27 -4.51 8.57
C LEU A 114 -3.68 -5.71 9.43
N MET A 115 -3.51 -6.93 8.95
CA MET A 115 -3.77 -8.14 9.75
C MET A 115 -2.88 -8.25 10.99
N THR A 116 -1.72 -7.60 10.99
CA THR A 116 -0.79 -7.59 12.12
C THR A 116 -1.12 -6.48 13.12
N LEU A 117 -1.54 -5.30 12.64
CA LEU A 117 -1.68 -4.10 13.46
C LEU A 117 -3.08 -3.88 14.03
N VAL A 118 -4.13 -4.43 13.40
CA VAL A 118 -5.51 -4.16 13.78
C VAL A 118 -6.36 -5.42 13.86
N GLN A 119 -7.42 -5.35 14.64
CA GLN A 119 -8.41 -6.41 14.86
C GLN A 119 -9.83 -5.84 14.86
N THR A 120 -10.80 -6.72 15.06
CA THR A 120 -12.20 -6.30 15.21
C THR A 120 -12.36 -5.34 16.39
N GLY A 121 -12.96 -4.19 16.12
CA GLY A 121 -13.17 -3.09 17.09
C GLY A 121 -12.18 -1.93 16.92
N ASP A 122 -11.05 -2.16 16.27
CA ASP A 122 -10.10 -1.08 15.94
C ASP A 122 -10.56 -0.27 14.74
N GLU A 123 -9.96 0.90 14.57
CA GLU A 123 -10.23 1.82 13.47
C GLU A 123 -8.95 2.13 12.69
N VAL A 124 -9.11 2.22 11.36
CA VAL A 124 -8.07 2.68 10.41
C VAL A 124 -8.54 3.96 9.76
N LEU A 125 -7.82 5.05 9.99
CA LEU A 125 -8.07 6.34 9.36
C LEU A 125 -7.44 6.35 7.96
N VAL A 126 -8.20 6.83 6.97
CA VAL A 126 -7.73 6.88 5.58
C VAL A 126 -8.16 8.20 4.95
N PRO A 127 -7.25 9.04 4.43
CA PRO A 127 -7.61 10.23 3.66
C PRO A 127 -8.52 9.89 2.48
N ASP A 128 -9.58 10.67 2.29
CA ASP A 128 -10.58 10.51 1.24
C ASP A 128 -10.54 11.73 0.31
N PRO A 129 -10.37 11.54 -1.04
CA PRO A 129 -10.45 10.29 -1.83
C PRO A 129 -9.28 9.32 -1.64
N TYR A 130 -9.58 8.02 -1.74
CA TYR A 130 -8.61 6.94 -1.52
C TYR A 130 -8.64 5.88 -2.63
N TYR A 131 -7.59 5.08 -2.68
CA TYR A 131 -7.53 3.96 -3.63
C TYR A 131 -8.60 2.90 -3.32
N ALA A 132 -9.32 2.49 -4.36
CA ALA A 132 -10.57 1.71 -4.27
C ALA A 132 -10.49 0.44 -3.41
N THR A 133 -9.31 -0.16 -3.25
CA THR A 133 -9.15 -1.44 -2.54
C THR A 133 -8.92 -1.29 -1.03
N TYR A 134 -8.58 -0.10 -0.53
CA TYR A 134 -8.26 0.09 0.90
C TYR A 134 -9.44 -0.26 1.82
N GLU A 135 -10.65 0.12 1.44
CA GLU A 135 -11.86 -0.23 2.19
C GLU A 135 -12.00 -1.74 2.37
N GLY A 136 -11.77 -2.51 1.30
CA GLY A 136 -11.77 -3.98 1.35
C GLY A 136 -10.65 -4.56 2.21
N LEU A 137 -9.44 -3.99 2.16
CA LEU A 137 -8.32 -4.44 2.99
C LEU A 137 -8.59 -4.23 4.48
N VAL A 138 -9.11 -3.05 4.85
CA VAL A 138 -9.48 -2.76 6.24
C VAL A 138 -10.62 -3.66 6.69
N ALA A 139 -11.66 -3.84 5.88
CA ALA A 139 -12.76 -4.74 6.20
C ALA A 139 -12.31 -6.20 6.35
N ALA A 140 -11.31 -6.65 5.58
CA ALA A 140 -10.75 -7.99 5.68
C ALA A 140 -10.08 -8.24 7.03
N SER A 141 -9.37 -7.26 7.58
CA SER A 141 -8.75 -7.35 8.92
C SER A 141 -9.78 -7.36 10.07
N GLY A 142 -11.02 -6.96 9.78
CA GLY A 142 -12.09 -6.82 10.77
C GLY A 142 -12.19 -5.45 11.41
N ALA A 143 -11.25 -4.54 11.11
CA ALA A 143 -11.27 -3.16 11.58
C ALA A 143 -12.34 -2.32 10.87
N THR A 144 -12.64 -1.16 11.45
CA THR A 144 -13.55 -0.17 10.88
C THR A 144 -12.76 0.81 10.02
N PHE A 145 -13.20 1.02 8.79
CA PHE A 145 -12.68 2.04 7.89
C PHE A 145 -13.24 3.41 8.28
N VAL A 146 -12.36 4.38 8.55
CA VAL A 146 -12.73 5.76 8.93
C VAL A 146 -12.17 6.72 7.88
N PRO A 147 -13.00 7.24 6.96
CA PRO A 147 -12.55 8.23 5.98
C PRO A 147 -12.26 9.57 6.65
N VAL A 148 -11.13 10.19 6.25
CA VAL A 148 -10.76 11.56 6.63
C VAL A 148 -10.92 12.43 5.39
N PRO A 149 -12.00 13.22 5.27
CA PRO A 149 -12.26 14.01 4.08
C PRO A 149 -11.17 15.04 3.81
N THR A 150 -10.74 15.12 2.55
CA THR A 150 -9.87 16.18 2.02
C THR A 150 -10.62 17.00 0.99
N LEU A 151 -10.14 18.19 0.68
CA LEU A 151 -10.86 19.15 -0.14
C LEU A 151 -10.11 19.46 -1.45
N PRO A 152 -10.82 19.60 -2.59
CA PRO A 152 -10.21 19.97 -3.85
C PRO A 152 -9.47 21.31 -3.82
N GLU A 153 -10.02 22.30 -3.07
CA GLU A 153 -9.44 23.62 -2.89
C GLU A 153 -8.07 23.59 -2.18
N ASP A 154 -7.81 22.53 -1.38
CA ASP A 154 -6.53 22.29 -0.71
C ASP A 154 -5.66 21.32 -1.51
N GLY A 155 -5.99 21.03 -2.80
CA GLY A 155 -5.28 20.05 -3.62
C GLY A 155 -5.38 18.62 -3.09
N PHE A 156 -6.40 18.31 -2.29
CA PHE A 156 -6.59 17.02 -1.62
C PHE A 156 -5.46 16.65 -0.63
N HIS A 157 -4.74 17.64 -0.12
CA HIS A 157 -3.79 17.43 0.96
C HIS A 157 -4.53 17.22 2.29
N VAL A 158 -4.21 16.14 2.99
CA VAL A 158 -4.74 15.91 4.33
C VAL A 158 -3.91 16.66 5.36
N THR A 159 -4.57 17.32 6.29
CA THR A 159 -3.91 18.08 7.36
C THR A 159 -3.90 17.30 8.69
N ALA A 160 -2.91 17.59 9.54
CA ALA A 160 -2.84 17.08 10.90
C ALA A 160 -4.14 17.34 11.69
N LYS A 161 -4.75 18.53 11.52
CA LYS A 161 -6.02 18.90 12.16
C LYS A 161 -7.19 18.02 11.73
N GLN A 162 -7.29 17.66 10.43
CA GLN A 162 -8.34 16.77 9.93
C GLN A 162 -8.17 15.37 10.50
N ILE A 163 -6.94 14.87 10.54
CA ILE A 163 -6.63 13.56 11.12
C ILE A 163 -7.00 13.55 12.61
N GLU A 164 -6.54 14.55 13.37
CA GLU A 164 -6.79 14.65 14.81
C GLU A 164 -8.29 14.69 15.13
N ALA A 165 -9.07 15.42 14.33
CA ALA A 165 -10.53 15.49 14.48
C ALA A 165 -11.25 14.16 14.23
N ALA A 166 -10.65 13.22 13.47
CA ALA A 166 -11.22 11.91 13.18
C ALA A 166 -10.81 10.81 14.18
N ILE A 167 -9.83 11.09 15.05
CA ILE A 167 -9.31 10.13 16.02
C ILE A 167 -10.33 9.81 17.10
N THR A 168 -10.47 8.55 17.42
CA THR A 168 -11.23 8.02 18.57
C THR A 168 -10.33 7.12 19.43
N PRO A 169 -10.78 6.71 20.63
CA PRO A 169 -10.01 5.74 21.44
C PRO A 169 -9.78 4.37 20.76
N ARG A 170 -10.46 4.08 19.64
CA ARG A 170 -10.31 2.86 18.87
C ARG A 170 -9.34 3.00 17.70
N SER A 171 -8.93 4.21 17.36
CA SER A 171 -8.02 4.48 16.26
C SER A 171 -6.66 3.85 16.54
N ARG A 172 -6.11 3.08 15.57
CA ARG A 172 -4.83 2.38 15.69
C ARG A 172 -3.87 2.68 14.55
N VAL A 173 -4.40 2.89 13.35
CA VAL A 173 -3.60 3.06 12.13
C VAL A 173 -4.09 4.27 11.37
N LEU A 174 -3.15 5.08 10.90
CA LEU A 174 -3.33 6.02 9.80
C LEU A 174 -2.73 5.38 8.55
N LEU A 175 -3.57 5.10 7.54
CA LEU A 175 -3.14 4.60 6.24
C LEU A 175 -3.04 5.75 5.25
N LEU A 176 -1.83 6.12 4.88
CA LEU A 176 -1.51 7.15 3.91
C LEU A 176 -1.19 6.54 2.54
N ASN A 177 -1.44 7.30 1.48
CA ASN A 177 -0.91 7.04 0.14
C ASN A 177 -0.29 8.34 -0.40
N THR A 178 1.02 8.36 -0.54
CA THR A 178 1.74 9.53 -1.07
C THR A 178 2.90 9.07 -1.96
N PRO A 179 2.93 9.51 -3.21
CA PRO A 179 1.90 10.24 -3.97
C PRO A 179 0.56 9.50 -4.02
N SER A 180 -0.53 10.23 -3.96
CA SER A 180 -1.88 9.67 -3.77
C SER A 180 -2.53 9.19 -5.07
N ASN A 181 -3.20 8.06 -5.01
CA ASN A 181 -4.21 7.63 -5.98
C ASN A 181 -5.60 7.75 -5.33
N PRO A 182 -6.54 8.57 -5.86
CA PRO A 182 -6.57 9.07 -7.24
C PRO A 182 -6.11 10.51 -7.43
N THR A 183 -5.73 11.26 -6.38
CA THR A 183 -5.65 12.72 -6.45
C THR A 183 -4.34 13.26 -7.02
N GLY A 184 -3.26 12.48 -6.95
CA GLY A 184 -1.91 12.91 -7.29
C GLY A 184 -1.25 13.79 -6.23
N ALA A 185 -1.89 14.03 -5.09
CA ALA A 185 -1.32 14.82 -3.99
C ALA A 185 -0.03 14.18 -3.47
N VAL A 186 1.01 14.99 -3.29
CA VAL A 186 2.32 14.60 -2.75
C VAL A 186 2.52 15.36 -1.45
N LEU A 187 2.47 14.66 -0.32
CA LEU A 187 2.65 15.29 0.98
C LEU A 187 4.07 15.83 1.11
N SER A 188 4.17 17.08 1.53
CA SER A 188 5.43 17.75 1.85
C SER A 188 6.03 17.23 3.16
N GLN A 189 7.31 17.51 3.38
CA GLN A 189 7.98 17.15 4.62
C GLN A 189 7.30 17.76 5.85
N ASN A 190 6.89 19.02 5.77
CA ASN A 190 6.22 19.71 6.89
C ASN A 190 4.88 19.05 7.24
N GLU A 191 4.07 18.72 6.23
CA GLU A 191 2.79 18.02 6.45
C GLU A 191 3.02 16.65 7.08
N ILE A 192 4.03 15.90 6.63
CA ILE A 192 4.39 14.60 7.22
C ILE A 192 4.85 14.76 8.67
N ASP A 193 5.63 15.77 8.99
CA ASP A 193 6.08 16.03 10.35
C ASP A 193 4.91 16.41 11.27
N GLU A 194 4.02 17.30 10.84
CA GLU A 194 2.81 17.69 11.59
C GLU A 194 1.86 16.48 11.81
N ILE A 195 1.64 15.69 10.77
CA ILE A 195 0.85 14.45 10.86
C ILE A 195 1.52 13.46 11.82
N GLY A 196 2.83 13.34 11.74
CA GLY A 196 3.63 12.50 12.63
C GLY A 196 3.48 12.85 14.09
N GLU A 197 3.47 14.15 14.43
CA GLU A 197 3.24 14.64 15.79
C GLU A 197 1.86 14.22 16.32
N VAL A 198 0.82 14.26 15.48
CA VAL A 198 -0.51 13.75 15.84
C VAL A 198 -0.46 12.24 16.10
N CYS A 199 0.16 11.48 15.22
CA CYS A 199 0.30 10.04 15.39
C CYS A 199 1.07 9.67 16.65
N GLU A 200 2.10 10.44 17.02
CA GLU A 200 2.86 10.26 18.26
C GLU A 200 1.99 10.51 19.51
N ARG A 201 1.25 11.64 19.54
CA ARG A 201 0.39 11.97 20.68
C ARG A 201 -0.73 10.96 20.93
N HIS A 202 -1.22 10.33 19.86
CA HIS A 202 -2.37 9.41 19.92
C HIS A 202 -1.97 7.92 19.77
N ASP A 203 -0.68 7.62 19.79
CA ASP A 203 -0.10 6.27 19.66
C ASP A 203 -0.63 5.52 18.41
N LEU A 204 -0.67 6.19 17.26
CA LEU A 204 -1.07 5.60 16.00
C LEU A 204 0.15 5.05 15.25
N TRP A 205 -0.03 3.91 14.60
CA TRP A 205 0.84 3.45 13.54
C TRP A 205 0.61 4.25 12.26
N ILE A 206 1.68 4.53 11.52
CA ILE A 206 1.63 5.08 10.17
C ILE A 206 1.91 3.95 9.19
N VAL A 207 0.94 3.61 8.38
CA VAL A 207 1.12 2.71 7.22
C VAL A 207 1.09 3.58 5.98
N VAL A 208 2.15 3.54 5.18
CA VAL A 208 2.23 4.38 3.98
C VAL A 208 2.42 3.54 2.72
N ASP A 209 1.53 3.72 1.75
CA ASP A 209 1.65 3.18 0.40
C ASP A 209 2.43 4.17 -0.47
N GLU A 210 3.65 3.79 -0.84
CA GLU A 210 4.62 4.58 -1.59
C GLU A 210 4.80 4.09 -3.03
N VAL A 211 3.84 3.37 -3.58
CA VAL A 211 3.98 2.77 -4.91
C VAL A 211 4.27 3.77 -6.03
N TYR A 212 3.97 5.06 -5.81
CA TYR A 212 4.21 6.16 -6.74
C TYR A 212 5.41 7.05 -6.34
N ALA A 213 6.25 6.65 -5.39
CA ALA A 213 7.36 7.45 -4.88
C ALA A 213 8.28 8.03 -5.96
N ASP A 214 8.50 7.27 -7.05
CA ASP A 214 9.35 7.68 -8.19
C ASP A 214 8.59 8.49 -9.27
N LEU A 215 7.30 8.78 -9.08
CA LEU A 215 6.43 9.42 -10.07
C LEU A 215 5.83 10.75 -9.54
N THR A 216 6.70 11.65 -9.07
CA THR A 216 6.28 12.92 -8.44
C THR A 216 6.28 14.11 -9.41
N TYR A 217 6.78 13.92 -10.63
CA TYR A 217 6.80 14.96 -11.69
C TYR A 217 7.38 16.31 -11.25
N GLY A 218 8.43 16.27 -10.43
CA GLY A 218 9.16 17.46 -9.96
C GLY A 218 8.84 17.89 -8.52
N ALA A 219 7.81 17.36 -7.89
CA ALA A 219 7.63 17.55 -6.45
C ALA A 219 8.65 16.66 -5.68
N PRO A 220 9.28 17.18 -4.60
CA PRO A 220 10.15 16.35 -3.79
C PRO A 220 9.33 15.30 -3.05
N PHE A 221 9.71 14.03 -3.19
CA PHE A 221 9.10 12.95 -2.42
C PHE A 221 9.65 12.94 -0.99
N CYS A 222 8.76 12.78 -0.02
CA CYS A 222 9.10 12.57 1.38
C CYS A 222 8.29 11.38 1.92
N SER A 223 8.96 10.50 2.65
CA SER A 223 8.35 9.37 3.33
C SER A 223 8.34 9.61 4.84
N PRO A 224 7.26 9.25 5.56
CA PRO A 224 7.31 9.16 7.02
C PRO A 224 8.41 8.20 7.51
N PHE A 225 8.71 7.13 6.76
CA PHE A 225 9.80 6.20 7.09
C PHE A 225 11.19 6.86 7.00
N ASP A 226 11.37 7.84 6.14
CA ASP A 226 12.64 8.57 5.98
C ASP A 226 12.85 9.62 7.10
N ARG A 227 11.84 9.85 7.95
CA ARG A 227 11.91 10.76 9.10
C ARG A 227 12.39 10.02 10.34
N PRO A 228 13.58 10.32 10.92
CA PRO A 228 14.13 9.60 12.08
C PRO A 228 13.16 9.48 13.25
N GLN A 229 12.40 10.57 13.53
CA GLN A 229 11.44 10.64 14.61
C GLN A 229 10.18 9.81 14.39
N LEU A 230 9.84 9.46 13.14
CA LEU A 230 8.63 8.70 12.80
C LEU A 230 8.90 7.25 12.44
N ARG A 231 10.17 6.92 12.16
CA ARG A 231 10.56 5.62 11.62
C ARG A 231 10.14 4.43 12.49
N HIS A 232 10.13 4.63 13.82
CA HIS A 232 9.78 3.58 14.78
C HIS A 232 8.30 3.18 14.78
N ARG A 233 7.41 4.02 14.22
CA ARG A 233 5.97 3.79 14.09
C ARG A 233 5.50 3.73 12.63
N THR A 234 6.42 3.72 11.66
CA THR A 234 6.09 3.72 10.24
C THR A 234 6.37 2.38 9.60
N LEU A 235 5.40 1.87 8.85
CA LEU A 235 5.56 0.76 7.92
C LEU A 235 5.30 1.30 6.50
N ALA A 236 6.33 1.28 5.66
CA ALA A 236 6.20 1.72 4.27
C ALA A 236 6.12 0.53 3.33
N VAL A 237 5.17 0.58 2.39
CA VAL A 237 4.94 -0.45 1.38
C VAL A 237 5.16 0.16 0.00
N SER A 238 5.93 -0.52 -0.85
CA SER A 238 6.16 -0.07 -2.22
C SER A 238 6.39 -1.25 -3.17
N SER A 239 6.54 -0.98 -4.48
CA SER A 239 6.74 -2.02 -5.49
C SER A 239 7.39 -1.48 -6.76
N ILE A 240 7.84 -2.40 -7.62
CA ILE A 240 8.29 -2.09 -8.98
C ILE A 240 7.13 -2.00 -10.00
N SER A 241 5.89 -2.15 -9.56
CA SER A 241 4.73 -2.24 -10.46
C SER A 241 4.53 -0.98 -11.30
N LYS A 242 4.77 0.19 -10.73
CA LYS A 242 4.55 1.49 -11.38
C LYS A 242 5.86 2.09 -11.87
N SER A 243 6.85 2.26 -11.01
CA SER A 243 8.14 2.87 -11.31
C SER A 243 8.94 2.13 -12.39
N HIS A 244 8.80 0.80 -12.48
CA HIS A 244 9.56 -0.03 -13.41
C HIS A 244 8.71 -0.68 -14.49
N ALA A 245 7.43 -0.33 -14.59
CA ALA A 245 6.48 -0.91 -15.56
C ALA A 245 6.38 -2.47 -15.47
N LEU A 246 6.44 -3.02 -14.26
CA LEU A 246 6.44 -4.47 -14.01
C LEU A 246 5.27 -4.93 -13.12
N PRO A 247 4.01 -4.54 -13.40
CA PRO A 247 2.89 -4.92 -12.53
C PRO A 247 2.65 -6.43 -12.49
N GLY A 248 2.93 -7.15 -13.57
CA GLY A 248 2.76 -8.60 -13.69
C GLY A 248 3.76 -9.44 -12.88
N PHE A 249 4.90 -8.88 -12.49
CA PHE A 249 5.91 -9.59 -11.67
C PHE A 249 5.50 -9.76 -10.22
N ARG A 250 4.50 -9.02 -9.76
CA ARG A 250 4.03 -9.05 -8.37
C ARG A 250 5.14 -8.83 -7.35
N ALA A 251 6.11 -7.98 -7.67
CA ALA A 251 7.29 -7.68 -6.87
C ALA A 251 7.07 -6.41 -6.06
N ALA A 252 6.98 -6.56 -4.74
CA ALA A 252 6.76 -5.48 -3.79
C ALA A 252 7.51 -5.77 -2.48
N TRP A 253 7.58 -4.79 -1.62
CA TRP A 253 8.19 -4.93 -0.30
C TRP A 253 7.48 -4.06 0.71
N LEU A 254 7.63 -4.45 1.95
CA LEU A 254 7.37 -3.59 3.09
C LEU A 254 8.68 -3.39 3.86
N VAL A 255 8.83 -2.23 4.46
CA VAL A 255 9.98 -1.88 5.31
C VAL A 255 9.49 -1.32 6.63
N LEU A 256 10.18 -1.69 7.72
CA LEU A 256 9.86 -1.28 9.08
C LEU A 256 11.12 -1.32 9.95
N LEU A 257 11.13 -0.57 11.06
CA LEU A 257 12.26 -0.56 11.98
C LEU A 257 12.16 -1.64 13.08
N VAL A 258 10.94 -2.00 13.49
CA VAL A 258 10.68 -2.85 14.66
C VAL A 258 9.61 -3.90 14.34
N LEU A 259 9.75 -5.13 14.87
CA LEU A 259 8.75 -6.22 14.86
C LEU A 259 8.72 -7.17 13.66
N LEU A 260 9.86 -7.42 13.03
CA LEU A 260 9.95 -8.47 12.00
C LEU A 260 9.45 -9.85 12.46
N GLU A 261 9.68 -10.22 13.71
CA GLU A 261 9.26 -11.54 14.23
C GLU A 261 7.74 -11.76 14.21
N LEU A 262 6.95 -10.71 14.47
CA LEU A 262 5.47 -10.79 14.45
C LEU A 262 4.92 -10.75 13.03
N LEU A 263 5.51 -9.95 12.15
CA LEU A 263 5.14 -9.90 10.73
C LEU A 263 5.54 -11.19 10.00
N PHE A 264 6.65 -11.82 10.39
CA PHE A 264 7.08 -13.10 9.85
C PHE A 264 6.03 -14.19 10.01
N ALA A 265 5.43 -14.29 11.20
CA ALA A 265 4.35 -15.25 11.44
C ALA A 265 3.15 -15.00 10.52
N SER A 266 2.82 -13.72 10.24
CA SER A 266 1.68 -13.35 9.39
C SER A 266 1.95 -13.55 7.91
N VAL A 267 3.18 -13.26 7.42
CA VAL A 267 3.58 -13.48 6.00
C VAL A 267 3.65 -14.96 5.65
N LEU A 268 4.06 -15.81 6.57
CA LEU A 268 4.14 -17.26 6.33
C LEU A 268 2.75 -17.93 6.32
N LEU A 269 1.70 -17.24 6.79
CA LEU A 269 0.33 -17.74 6.86
C LEU A 269 -0.55 -17.23 5.70
N CYS A 270 -0.10 -16.25 4.92
CA CYS A 270 -0.76 -15.72 3.72
C CYS A 270 -0.06 -16.17 2.44
#